data_aee5322522aa5c06b26e056d941f59a0
#
_entry.id   aee5322522aa5c06b26e056d941f59a0
#
_cell.length_a   1.000
_cell.length_b   1.000
_cell.length_c   1.000
_cell.angle_alpha   90.00
_cell.angle_beta   90.00
_cell.angle_gamma   90.00
#
_symmetry.space_group_name_H-M   'P 1'
#
loop_
_entity.id
_entity.type
_entity.pdbx_description
1 polymer ?
#
loop_
_entity_poly.entity_id
_entity_poly.type
_entity_poly.pdbx_seq_one_letter_code
_entity_poly.pdbx_strand_id
1 'polypeptide(L)'
;RIHGMADGARSVSRLPSPLGKTLRESTLENGLHLKQITVPFGVVGMVYEARPNVTVDAAVILLMSGNAALLRGSSSAANSNQVLVTVMRRALAKTNISPEVLQLVPSEDRSSVSALLHARGKVDLVIPRGSAALIRTVVDDSTVPTIETGAGVCHVYVDSDADLEKALPIVMNSKTHRPSVCNAAETLLVHESVAEEFLPKALAALREARVKLNVDAAVAKIAQRNNLDVSIANEANWSTEYNALEMNVAVVPSL
;
A
#
# COMPACT_ATOMS: atom_id res chain seq x y z
N ARG A 1 2.25 15.91 -12.88
CA ARG A 1 2.53 15.40 -11.52
C ARG A 1 2.14 16.40 -10.42
N ILE A 2 2.55 17.68 -10.49
CA ILE A 2 2.21 18.72 -9.48
C ILE A 2 0.69 18.88 -9.36
N HIS A 3 -0.02 19.03 -10.47
CA HIS A 3 -1.50 19.08 -10.46
C HIS A 3 -2.11 17.84 -9.80
N GLY A 4 -1.61 16.63 -10.10
CA GLY A 4 -2.11 15.40 -9.47
C GLY A 4 -1.93 15.38 -7.95
N MET A 5 -0.81 15.89 -7.42
CA MET A 5 -0.62 16.03 -5.96
C MET A 5 -1.62 17.04 -5.36
N ALA A 6 -1.86 18.17 -6.04
CA ALA A 6 -2.84 19.14 -5.60
C ALA A 6 -4.27 18.58 -5.63
N ASP A 7 -4.62 17.80 -6.64
CA ASP A 7 -5.93 17.16 -6.75
C ASP A 7 -6.10 16.07 -5.70
N GLY A 8 -5.05 15.30 -5.39
CA GLY A 8 -5.03 14.36 -4.27
C GLY A 8 -5.31 15.05 -2.93
N ALA A 9 -4.62 16.16 -2.66
CA ALA A 9 -4.83 16.96 -1.45
C ALA A 9 -6.28 17.49 -1.36
N ARG A 10 -6.84 18.00 -2.47
CA ARG A 10 -8.25 18.43 -2.54
C ARG A 10 -9.23 17.27 -2.31
N SER A 11 -8.90 16.08 -2.82
CA SER A 11 -9.73 14.89 -2.61
C SER A 11 -9.76 14.49 -1.14
N VAL A 12 -8.61 14.47 -0.47
CA VAL A 12 -8.54 14.19 0.97
C VAL A 12 -9.29 15.23 1.79
N SER A 13 -9.20 16.52 1.44
CA SER A 13 -9.90 17.59 2.17
C SER A 13 -11.44 17.51 2.10
N ARG A 14 -11.98 16.75 1.14
CA ARG A 14 -13.43 16.51 0.99
C ARG A 14 -13.91 15.27 1.76
N LEU A 15 -13.03 14.47 2.28
CA LEU A 15 -13.39 13.31 3.09
C LEU A 15 -14.04 13.74 4.40
N PRO A 16 -14.98 12.97 4.94
CA PRO A 16 -15.54 13.25 6.25
C PRO A 16 -14.44 13.15 7.31
N SER A 17 -14.46 14.09 8.27
CA SER A 17 -13.51 14.05 9.39
C SER A 17 -13.55 12.69 10.09
N PRO A 18 -12.41 12.05 10.32
CA PRO A 18 -12.35 10.81 11.11
C PRO A 18 -12.47 11.05 12.63
N LEU A 19 -12.36 12.30 13.07
CA LEU A 19 -12.26 12.65 14.50
C LEU A 19 -13.63 12.71 15.19
N GLY A 20 -13.66 12.31 16.45
CA GLY A 20 -14.84 12.40 17.31
C GLY A 20 -15.98 11.45 16.95
N LYS A 21 -15.74 10.48 16.05
CA LYS A 21 -16.77 9.49 15.69
C LYS A 21 -16.93 8.48 16.82
N THR A 22 -18.18 8.23 17.21
CA THR A 22 -18.50 7.14 18.13
C THR A 22 -18.46 5.82 17.34
N LEU A 23 -17.53 4.95 17.72
CA LEU A 23 -17.38 3.60 17.14
C LEU A 23 -18.25 2.58 17.87
N ARG A 24 -18.38 2.73 19.18
CA ARG A 24 -19.16 1.83 20.03
C ARG A 24 -19.68 2.62 21.23
N GLU A 25 -20.92 2.34 21.62
CA GLU A 25 -21.54 2.85 22.83
C GLU A 25 -22.32 1.73 23.52
N SER A 26 -22.24 1.63 24.83
CA SER A 26 -22.95 0.63 25.62
C SER A 26 -23.15 1.11 27.05
N THR A 27 -24.23 0.67 27.70
CA THR A 27 -24.46 0.86 29.12
C THR A 27 -24.27 -0.49 29.81
N LEU A 28 -23.42 -0.52 30.83
CA LEU A 28 -23.17 -1.71 31.65
C LEU A 28 -24.32 -1.90 32.65
N GLU A 29 -24.43 -3.12 33.21
CA GLU A 29 -25.46 -3.47 34.19
C GLU A 29 -25.45 -2.56 35.46
N ASN A 30 -24.28 -2.03 35.80
CA ASN A 30 -24.10 -1.09 36.93
C ASN A 30 -24.46 0.37 36.55
N GLY A 31 -24.99 0.62 35.36
CA GLY A 31 -25.37 1.96 34.88
C GLY A 31 -24.23 2.79 34.27
N LEU A 32 -23.00 2.28 34.16
CA LEU A 32 -21.90 3.00 33.56
C LEU A 32 -22.05 3.07 32.03
N HIS A 33 -22.00 4.28 31.48
CA HIS A 33 -22.00 4.53 30.04
C HIS A 33 -20.57 4.48 29.50
N LEU A 34 -20.32 3.55 28.58
CA LEU A 34 -19.07 3.41 27.85
C LEU A 34 -19.24 3.96 26.45
N LYS A 35 -18.30 4.81 26.02
CA LYS A 35 -18.25 5.36 24.69
C LYS A 35 -16.83 5.30 24.13
N GLN A 36 -16.67 4.59 23.00
CA GLN A 36 -15.43 4.56 22.26
C GLN A 36 -15.49 5.59 21.14
N ILE A 37 -14.59 6.58 21.18
CA ILE A 37 -14.52 7.65 20.17
C ILE A 37 -13.15 7.63 19.48
N THR A 38 -13.11 8.10 18.23
CA THR A 38 -11.88 8.30 17.49
C THR A 38 -11.18 9.58 17.93
N VAL A 39 -9.85 9.50 18.14
CA VAL A 39 -8.98 10.62 18.53
C VAL A 39 -7.71 10.61 17.67
N PRO A 40 -6.97 11.73 17.53
CA PRO A 40 -5.64 11.73 16.92
C PRO A 40 -4.66 10.85 17.69
N PHE A 41 -3.65 10.33 17.00
CA PHE A 41 -2.50 9.70 17.65
C PHE A 41 -1.62 10.73 18.41
N GLY A 42 -1.46 11.91 17.82
CA GLY A 42 -0.59 12.98 18.31
C GLY A 42 0.47 13.35 17.29
N VAL A 43 1.73 13.08 17.55
CA VAL A 43 2.86 13.33 16.66
C VAL A 43 3.20 12.05 15.91
N VAL A 44 3.05 12.07 14.58
CA VAL A 44 3.32 10.91 13.72
C VAL A 44 4.57 11.14 12.90
N GLY A 45 5.56 10.27 13.07
CA GLY A 45 6.74 10.19 12.24
C GLY A 45 6.47 9.32 11.00
N MET A 46 6.91 9.78 9.82
CA MET A 46 6.82 8.98 8.61
C MET A 46 8.19 8.86 7.95
N VAL A 47 8.69 7.63 7.79
CA VAL A 47 9.96 7.32 7.11
C VAL A 47 9.65 6.72 5.76
N TYR A 48 10.10 7.38 4.65
CA TYR A 48 9.72 6.95 3.30
C TYR A 48 10.84 7.12 2.28
N GLU A 49 10.79 6.27 1.24
CA GLU A 49 11.71 6.28 0.12
C GLU A 49 11.43 7.42 -0.88
N ALA A 50 12.21 7.50 -1.97
CA ALA A 50 12.21 8.57 -2.96
C ALA A 50 10.91 8.69 -3.77
N ARG A 51 9.83 9.11 -3.12
CA ARG A 51 8.52 9.38 -3.74
C ARG A 51 7.98 10.72 -3.25
N PRO A 52 8.31 11.85 -3.89
CA PRO A 52 7.91 13.19 -3.42
C PRO A 52 6.41 13.38 -3.21
N ASN A 53 5.56 12.68 -3.95
CA ASN A 53 4.11 12.71 -3.73
C ASN A 53 3.72 12.21 -2.33
N VAL A 54 4.46 11.25 -1.76
CA VAL A 54 4.21 10.74 -0.40
C VAL A 54 4.33 11.85 0.64
N THR A 55 5.22 12.82 0.41
CA THR A 55 5.35 14.01 1.28
C THR A 55 4.02 14.78 1.40
N VAL A 56 3.33 14.98 0.26
CA VAL A 56 2.04 15.67 0.25
C VAL A 56 0.93 14.77 0.80
N ASP A 57 0.86 13.53 0.33
CA ASP A 57 -0.18 12.58 0.73
C ASP A 57 -0.16 12.34 2.25
N ALA A 58 1.03 12.09 2.81
CA ALA A 58 1.22 11.91 4.25
C ALA A 58 0.83 13.17 5.05
N ALA A 59 1.31 14.34 4.62
CA ALA A 59 1.00 15.59 5.29
C ALA A 59 -0.51 15.85 5.36
N VAL A 60 -1.22 15.73 4.23
CA VAL A 60 -2.66 16.05 4.21
C VAL A 60 -3.50 15.02 4.97
N ILE A 61 -3.14 13.72 4.93
CA ILE A 61 -3.85 12.68 5.67
C ILE A 61 -3.64 12.87 7.18
N LEU A 62 -2.41 13.11 7.62
CA LEU A 62 -2.08 13.31 9.03
C LEU A 62 -2.75 14.57 9.59
N LEU A 63 -2.70 15.68 8.87
CA LEU A 63 -3.37 16.93 9.27
C LEU A 63 -4.90 16.75 9.29
N MET A 64 -5.50 16.09 8.30
CA MET A 64 -6.94 15.83 8.27
C MET A 64 -7.41 14.94 9.41
N SER A 65 -6.55 14.07 9.91
CA SER A 65 -6.78 13.22 11.08
C SER A 65 -6.31 13.83 12.41
N GLY A 66 -5.98 15.14 12.42
CA GLY A 66 -5.65 15.90 13.62
C GLY A 66 -4.26 15.65 14.20
N ASN A 67 -3.37 15.02 13.43
CA ASN A 67 -2.02 14.70 13.87
C ASN A 67 -1.01 15.76 13.42
N ALA A 68 0.08 15.91 14.17
CA ALA A 68 1.28 16.56 13.68
C ALA A 68 2.13 15.56 12.87
N ALA A 69 2.81 16.05 11.83
CA ALA A 69 3.57 15.24 10.89
C ALA A 69 5.07 15.57 10.93
N LEU A 70 5.89 14.57 11.25
CA LEU A 70 7.35 14.60 11.09
C LEU A 70 7.73 13.74 9.88
N LEU A 71 8.08 14.37 8.77
CA LEU A 71 8.31 13.71 7.49
C LEU A 71 9.81 13.49 7.25
N ARG A 72 10.25 12.26 7.14
CA ARG A 72 11.63 11.88 6.82
C ARG A 72 11.67 11.12 5.50
N GLY A 73 11.86 11.85 4.40
CA GLY A 73 12.01 11.28 3.06
C GLY A 73 13.46 10.88 2.73
N SER A 74 13.66 10.27 1.56
CA SER A 74 14.98 9.95 1.05
C SER A 74 15.80 11.20 0.73
N SER A 75 17.13 11.16 0.94
CA SER A 75 18.08 12.21 0.56
C SER A 75 18.04 12.50 -0.95
N SER A 76 17.81 11.51 -1.79
CA SER A 76 17.68 11.69 -3.25
C SER A 76 16.49 12.58 -3.67
N ALA A 77 15.51 12.79 -2.80
CA ALA A 77 14.36 13.67 -3.03
C ALA A 77 14.35 14.89 -2.10
N ALA A 78 15.44 15.17 -1.37
CA ALA A 78 15.51 16.19 -0.33
C ALA A 78 15.01 17.57 -0.81
N ASN A 79 15.51 18.06 -1.94
CA ASN A 79 15.12 19.36 -2.51
C ASN A 79 13.63 19.44 -2.84
N SER A 80 13.08 18.37 -3.44
CA SER A 80 11.64 18.30 -3.76
C SER A 80 10.80 18.31 -2.48
N ASN A 81 11.17 17.50 -1.50
CA ASN A 81 10.48 17.42 -0.21
C ASN A 81 10.52 18.77 0.53
N GLN A 82 11.68 19.43 0.53
CA GLN A 82 11.84 20.75 1.15
C GLN A 82 10.91 21.80 0.54
N VAL A 83 10.83 21.85 -0.81
CA VAL A 83 9.95 22.79 -1.51
C VAL A 83 8.48 22.49 -1.18
N LEU A 84 8.07 21.23 -1.24
CA LEU A 84 6.69 20.80 -0.94
C LEU A 84 6.28 21.16 0.50
N VAL A 85 7.12 20.84 1.48
CA VAL A 85 6.85 21.16 2.89
C VAL A 85 6.81 22.69 3.08
N THR A 86 7.72 23.44 2.46
CA THR A 86 7.72 24.91 2.53
C THR A 86 6.41 25.51 2.00
N VAL A 87 5.91 25.01 0.87
CA VAL A 87 4.63 25.47 0.29
C VAL A 87 3.45 25.15 1.23
N MET A 88 3.41 23.93 1.77
CA MET A 88 2.36 23.53 2.70
C MET A 88 2.40 24.32 4.02
N ARG A 89 3.59 24.56 4.60
CA ARG A 89 3.76 25.41 5.79
C ARG A 89 3.32 26.85 5.55
N ARG A 90 3.61 27.42 4.37
CA ARG A 90 3.11 28.74 3.97
C ARG A 90 1.60 28.79 3.85
N ALA A 91 0.96 27.69 3.42
CA ALA A 91 -0.50 27.60 3.38
C ALA A 91 -1.08 27.52 4.80
N LEU A 92 -0.48 26.71 5.69
CA LEU A 92 -0.88 26.62 7.11
C LEU A 92 -0.77 27.97 7.83
N ALA A 93 0.27 28.76 7.56
CA ALA A 93 0.46 30.10 8.15
C ALA A 93 -0.68 31.09 7.81
N LYS A 94 -1.52 30.78 6.82
CA LYS A 94 -2.72 31.57 6.48
C LYS A 94 -3.99 31.07 7.18
N THR A 95 -3.86 30.12 8.08
CA THR A 95 -4.95 29.52 8.85
C THR A 95 -4.69 29.66 10.34
N ASN A 96 -5.59 29.19 11.19
CA ASN A 96 -5.42 29.15 12.64
C ASN A 96 -4.58 27.94 13.12
N ILE A 97 -4.00 27.17 12.17
CA ILE A 97 -3.17 25.99 12.49
C ILE A 97 -1.70 26.42 12.42
N SER A 98 -0.94 26.12 13.49
CA SER A 98 0.49 26.41 13.51
C SER A 98 1.22 25.67 12.38
N PRO A 99 2.09 26.32 11.59
CA PRO A 99 2.94 25.64 10.62
C PRO A 99 3.87 24.57 11.23
N GLU A 100 4.11 24.62 12.55
CA GLU A 100 4.96 23.66 13.25
C GLU A 100 4.34 22.25 13.34
N VAL A 101 3.07 22.10 13.05
CA VAL A 101 2.44 20.76 12.96
C VAL A 101 2.96 19.93 11.76
N LEU A 102 3.68 20.57 10.84
CA LEU A 102 4.27 19.91 9.68
C LEU A 102 5.76 20.23 9.60
N GLN A 103 6.60 19.23 9.79
CA GLN A 103 8.05 19.39 9.77
C GLN A 103 8.70 18.34 8.87
N LEU A 104 9.79 18.77 8.19
CA LEU A 104 10.68 17.90 7.44
C LEU A 104 11.91 17.60 8.29
N VAL A 105 12.13 16.33 8.58
CA VAL A 105 13.33 15.86 9.26
C VAL A 105 14.49 15.83 8.26
N PRO A 106 15.68 16.37 8.61
CA PRO A 106 16.85 16.35 7.75
C PRO A 106 17.18 14.94 7.24
N SER A 107 17.54 14.83 5.96
CA SER A 107 17.75 13.54 5.29
C SER A 107 19.18 13.30 4.80
N GLU A 108 20.11 14.19 5.13
CA GLU A 108 21.52 14.11 4.76
C GLU A 108 22.21 12.93 5.45
N ASP A 109 21.81 12.65 6.69
CA ASP A 109 22.36 11.56 7.48
C ASP A 109 21.27 10.56 7.90
N ARG A 110 21.65 9.27 7.98
CA ARG A 110 20.80 8.16 8.46
C ARG A 110 20.55 8.24 9.97
N SER A 111 21.39 8.93 10.74
CA SER A 111 21.18 9.14 12.17
C SER A 111 19.84 9.80 12.49
N SER A 112 19.33 10.62 11.56
CA SER A 112 18.01 11.25 11.69
C SER A 112 16.87 10.23 11.72
N VAL A 113 17.00 9.08 11.04
CA VAL A 113 16.04 7.97 11.12
C VAL A 113 16.09 7.35 12.51
N SER A 114 17.30 6.98 12.97
CA SER A 114 17.48 6.39 14.31
C SER A 114 16.95 7.32 15.40
N ALA A 115 17.25 8.62 15.31
CA ALA A 115 16.73 9.61 16.26
C ALA A 115 15.19 9.64 16.29
N LEU A 116 14.53 9.54 15.12
CA LEU A 116 13.08 9.49 15.01
C LEU A 116 12.51 8.20 15.62
N LEU A 117 13.12 7.04 15.34
CA LEU A 117 12.70 5.72 15.83
C LEU A 117 12.86 5.59 17.36
N HIS A 118 13.78 6.34 17.97
CA HIS A 118 14.02 6.34 19.42
C HIS A 118 13.40 7.54 20.15
N ALA A 119 12.57 8.35 19.48
CA ALA A 119 11.97 9.56 20.04
C ALA A 119 10.72 9.26 20.91
N ARG A 120 10.74 8.19 21.69
CA ARG A 120 9.64 7.80 22.59
C ARG A 120 9.29 8.94 23.56
N GLY A 121 8.00 9.23 23.70
CA GLY A 121 7.49 10.34 24.50
C GLY A 121 7.51 11.70 23.80
N LYS A 122 8.04 11.77 22.55
CA LYS A 122 7.98 12.94 21.68
C LYS A 122 7.29 12.62 20.35
N VAL A 123 7.34 11.37 19.95
CA VAL A 123 6.65 10.80 18.78
C VAL A 123 5.76 9.67 19.26
N ASP A 124 4.51 9.68 18.85
CA ASP A 124 3.49 8.74 19.31
C ASP A 124 3.37 7.52 18.38
N LEU A 125 3.71 7.69 17.10
CA LEU A 125 3.62 6.65 16.09
C LEU A 125 4.64 6.87 14.99
N VAL A 126 5.24 5.80 14.45
CA VAL A 126 6.06 5.82 13.24
C VAL A 126 5.43 4.94 12.16
N ILE A 127 5.37 5.46 10.93
CA ILE A 127 4.85 4.75 9.76
C ILE A 127 5.96 4.64 8.71
N PRO A 128 6.52 3.45 8.46
CA PRO A 128 7.43 3.24 7.35
C PRO A 128 6.67 3.09 6.02
N ARG A 129 7.23 3.62 4.94
CA ARG A 129 6.70 3.47 3.57
C ARG A 129 7.83 3.28 2.57
N GLY A 130 8.02 2.06 2.11
CA GLY A 130 9.11 1.75 1.16
C GLY A 130 9.28 0.26 0.95
N SER A 131 10.52 -0.16 0.68
CA SER A 131 10.88 -1.57 0.51
C SER A 131 10.68 -2.38 1.80
N ALA A 132 10.51 -3.69 1.65
CA ALA A 132 10.40 -4.61 2.79
C ALA A 132 11.63 -4.48 3.75
N ALA A 133 12.82 -4.22 3.19
CA ALA A 133 14.02 -4.01 3.99
C ALA A 133 13.92 -2.76 4.88
N LEU A 134 13.43 -1.62 4.34
CA LEU A 134 13.19 -0.41 5.14
C LEU A 134 12.15 -0.65 6.23
N ILE A 135 11.04 -1.30 5.87
CA ILE A 135 9.95 -1.59 6.82
C ILE A 135 10.48 -2.44 7.96
N ARG A 136 11.17 -3.53 7.67
CA ARG A 136 11.78 -4.40 8.67
C ARG A 136 12.74 -3.65 9.58
N THR A 137 13.66 -2.86 9.01
CA THR A 137 14.60 -2.03 9.81
C THR A 137 13.85 -1.11 10.77
N VAL A 138 12.78 -0.45 10.32
CA VAL A 138 11.99 0.44 11.18
C VAL A 138 11.29 -0.33 12.30
N VAL A 139 10.72 -1.49 11.99
CA VAL A 139 10.00 -2.31 12.98
C VAL A 139 10.94 -2.90 14.02
N ASP A 140 12.08 -3.44 13.58
CA ASP A 140 13.04 -4.10 14.47
C ASP A 140 13.77 -3.09 15.38
N ASP A 141 14.01 -1.85 14.91
CA ASP A 141 14.84 -0.85 15.60
C ASP A 141 14.02 0.19 16.38
N SER A 142 12.71 0.30 16.15
CA SER A 142 11.90 1.35 16.76
C SER A 142 11.52 1.06 18.21
N THR A 143 11.71 2.05 19.07
CA THR A 143 11.13 2.08 20.43
C THR A 143 9.79 2.82 20.50
N VAL A 144 9.45 3.53 19.42
CA VAL A 144 8.14 4.16 19.21
C VAL A 144 7.20 3.14 18.55
N PRO A 145 5.92 3.09 18.90
CA PRO A 145 4.96 2.24 18.21
C PRO A 145 5.00 2.43 16.69
N THR A 146 4.90 1.33 15.94
CA THR A 146 4.92 1.35 14.48
C THR A 146 3.65 0.75 13.88
N ILE A 147 3.21 1.30 12.75
CA ILE A 147 2.24 0.65 11.87
C ILE A 147 2.96 0.31 10.58
N GLU A 148 3.11 -0.98 10.32
CA GLU A 148 3.78 -1.48 9.12
C GLU A 148 2.81 -2.01 8.08
N THR A 149 3.27 -2.05 6.83
CA THR A 149 2.61 -2.77 5.74
C THR A 149 3.47 -3.98 5.37
N GLY A 150 2.84 -5.13 5.16
CA GLY A 150 3.52 -6.32 4.64
C GLY A 150 3.79 -6.22 3.13
N ALA A 151 4.36 -7.30 2.56
CA ALA A 151 4.46 -7.47 1.13
C ALA A 151 3.07 -7.51 0.47
N GLY A 152 2.94 -6.86 -0.67
CA GLY A 152 1.69 -6.81 -1.44
C GLY A 152 1.57 -8.00 -2.38
N VAL A 153 1.06 -9.14 -1.92
CA VAL A 153 0.77 -10.28 -2.79
C VAL A 153 -0.70 -10.22 -3.24
N CYS A 154 -0.97 -9.35 -4.21
CA CYS A 154 -2.33 -9.14 -4.70
C CYS A 154 -2.83 -10.32 -5.53
N HIS A 155 -4.09 -10.71 -5.29
CA HIS A 155 -4.75 -11.81 -5.99
C HIS A 155 -5.89 -11.31 -6.85
N VAL A 156 -6.07 -11.95 -8.00
CA VAL A 156 -7.30 -11.86 -8.80
C VAL A 156 -7.94 -13.24 -8.78
N TYR A 157 -9.21 -13.31 -8.41
CA TYR A 157 -9.97 -14.56 -8.44
C TYR A 157 -11.03 -14.49 -9.52
N VAL A 158 -11.07 -15.52 -10.35
CA VAL A 158 -12.10 -15.74 -11.38
C VAL A 158 -13.03 -16.83 -10.87
N ASP A 159 -14.20 -16.42 -10.42
CA ASP A 159 -15.21 -17.30 -9.81
C ASP A 159 -15.96 -18.16 -10.83
N SER A 160 -16.71 -19.13 -10.34
CA SER A 160 -17.56 -20.04 -11.13
C SER A 160 -18.64 -19.32 -11.95
N ASP A 161 -19.14 -18.17 -11.47
CA ASP A 161 -20.17 -17.35 -12.11
C ASP A 161 -19.62 -16.07 -12.77
N ALA A 162 -18.28 -15.97 -12.89
CA ALA A 162 -17.64 -14.82 -13.50
C ALA A 162 -17.99 -14.68 -14.98
N ASP A 163 -18.19 -13.43 -15.43
CA ASP A 163 -18.22 -13.08 -16.84
C ASP A 163 -16.80 -13.19 -17.42
N LEU A 164 -16.48 -14.30 -18.10
CA LEU A 164 -15.15 -14.62 -18.58
C LEU A 164 -14.65 -13.62 -19.65
N GLU A 165 -15.54 -12.99 -20.40
CA GLU A 165 -15.20 -11.94 -21.38
C GLU A 165 -14.68 -10.67 -20.69
N LYS A 166 -15.22 -10.33 -19.50
CA LYS A 166 -14.74 -9.24 -18.66
C LYS A 166 -13.53 -9.64 -17.82
N ALA A 167 -13.46 -10.89 -17.36
CA ALA A 167 -12.37 -11.37 -16.52
C ALA A 167 -11.00 -11.26 -17.23
N LEU A 168 -10.93 -11.63 -18.52
CA LEU A 168 -9.68 -11.60 -19.26
C LEU A 168 -9.01 -10.21 -19.31
N PRO A 169 -9.67 -9.13 -19.75
CA PRO A 169 -9.05 -7.80 -19.75
C PRO A 169 -8.74 -7.28 -18.34
N ILE A 170 -9.51 -7.67 -17.31
CA ILE A 170 -9.20 -7.33 -15.92
C ILE A 170 -7.91 -7.99 -15.49
N VAL A 171 -7.74 -9.30 -15.70
CA VAL A 171 -6.51 -10.04 -15.39
C VAL A 171 -5.32 -9.43 -16.12
N MET A 172 -5.45 -9.18 -17.41
CA MET A 172 -4.40 -8.56 -18.23
C MET A 172 -4.00 -7.19 -17.67
N ASN A 173 -4.95 -6.31 -17.44
CA ASN A 173 -4.68 -4.97 -16.92
C ASN A 173 -4.04 -5.00 -15.53
N SER A 174 -4.55 -5.84 -14.64
CA SER A 174 -4.08 -5.94 -13.25
C SER A 174 -2.59 -6.30 -13.14
N LYS A 175 -2.03 -7.04 -14.12
CA LYS A 175 -0.62 -7.40 -14.16
C LYS A 175 0.23 -6.51 -15.07
N THR A 176 -0.29 -6.14 -16.25
CA THR A 176 0.56 -5.57 -17.30
C THR A 176 0.59 -4.05 -17.35
N HIS A 177 -0.40 -3.37 -16.75
CA HIS A 177 -0.47 -1.90 -16.75
C HIS A 177 0.74 -1.25 -16.06
N ARG A 178 1.08 -1.72 -14.86
CA ARG A 178 2.24 -1.28 -14.06
C ARG A 178 2.73 -2.40 -13.17
N PRO A 179 3.57 -3.31 -13.66
CA PRO A 179 3.94 -4.52 -12.90
C PRO A 179 4.77 -4.27 -11.63
N SER A 180 5.38 -3.08 -11.51
CA SER A 180 6.26 -2.71 -10.38
C SER A 180 5.56 -1.91 -9.27
N VAL A 181 4.23 -1.89 -9.24
CA VAL A 181 3.48 -1.23 -8.15
C VAL A 181 2.89 -2.27 -7.21
N CYS A 182 2.79 -1.92 -5.93
CA CYS A 182 2.37 -2.83 -4.85
C CYS A 182 0.92 -3.36 -4.98
N ASN A 183 0.11 -2.82 -5.89
CA ASN A 183 -1.24 -3.30 -6.19
C ASN A 183 -1.34 -3.99 -7.57
N ALA A 184 -0.22 -4.31 -8.21
CA ALA A 184 -0.23 -5.20 -9.36
C ALA A 184 -0.56 -6.63 -8.91
N ALA A 185 -1.31 -7.37 -9.71
CA ALA A 185 -1.63 -8.75 -9.37
C ALA A 185 -0.36 -9.62 -9.39
N GLU A 186 -0.17 -10.43 -8.35
CA GLU A 186 0.92 -11.39 -8.24
C GLU A 186 0.42 -12.82 -8.40
N THR A 187 -0.86 -13.07 -8.15
CA THR A 187 -1.48 -14.39 -8.28
C THR A 187 -2.84 -14.30 -8.94
N LEU A 188 -3.08 -15.16 -9.92
CA LEU A 188 -4.37 -15.44 -10.53
C LEU A 188 -4.89 -16.78 -9.98
N LEU A 189 -6.04 -16.71 -9.33
CA LEU A 189 -6.79 -17.90 -8.89
C LEU A 189 -8.00 -18.08 -9.81
N VAL A 190 -8.26 -19.30 -10.24
CA VAL A 190 -9.38 -19.60 -11.13
C VAL A 190 -10.18 -20.77 -10.54
N HIS A 191 -11.49 -20.58 -10.41
CA HIS A 191 -12.38 -21.66 -9.95
C HIS A 191 -12.32 -22.86 -10.90
N GLU A 192 -12.28 -24.07 -10.35
CA GLU A 192 -12.08 -25.32 -11.11
C GLU A 192 -13.11 -25.50 -12.24
N SER A 193 -14.38 -25.08 -12.03
CA SER A 193 -15.45 -25.26 -13.01
C SER A 193 -15.27 -24.44 -14.29
N VAL A 194 -14.53 -23.32 -14.25
CA VAL A 194 -14.28 -22.44 -15.41
C VAL A 194 -12.85 -22.50 -15.91
N ALA A 195 -11.98 -23.25 -15.23
CA ALA A 195 -10.55 -23.31 -15.52
C ALA A 195 -10.24 -23.80 -16.94
N GLU A 196 -10.91 -24.85 -17.41
CA GLU A 196 -10.70 -25.41 -18.75
C GLU A 196 -11.09 -24.46 -19.89
N GLU A 197 -12.08 -23.59 -19.66
CA GLU A 197 -12.52 -22.61 -20.63
C GLU A 197 -11.67 -21.33 -20.60
N PHE A 198 -11.34 -20.84 -19.40
CA PHE A 198 -10.70 -19.56 -19.19
C PHE A 198 -9.17 -19.58 -19.35
N LEU A 199 -8.51 -20.57 -18.74
CA LEU A 199 -7.06 -20.59 -18.64
C LEU A 199 -6.32 -20.65 -19.99
N PRO A 200 -6.77 -21.43 -21.01
CA PRO A 200 -6.06 -21.42 -22.29
C PRO A 200 -5.93 -20.01 -22.91
N LYS A 201 -6.99 -19.22 -22.86
CA LYS A 201 -7.02 -17.84 -23.37
C LYS A 201 -6.17 -16.91 -22.49
N ALA A 202 -6.33 -17.01 -21.17
CA ALA A 202 -5.63 -16.14 -20.21
C ALA A 202 -4.11 -16.38 -20.23
N LEU A 203 -3.67 -17.65 -20.20
CA LEU A 203 -2.24 -17.99 -20.23
C LEU A 203 -1.59 -17.57 -21.55
N ALA A 204 -2.27 -17.75 -22.69
CA ALA A 204 -1.79 -17.32 -23.99
C ALA A 204 -1.60 -15.79 -24.03
N ALA A 205 -2.60 -15.02 -23.60
CA ALA A 205 -2.55 -13.56 -23.57
C ALA A 205 -1.45 -13.02 -22.62
N LEU A 206 -1.32 -13.60 -21.42
CA LEU A 206 -0.28 -13.22 -20.48
C LEU A 206 1.12 -13.50 -21.04
N ARG A 207 1.33 -14.62 -21.73
CA ARG A 207 2.60 -14.92 -22.40
C ARG A 207 2.90 -13.98 -23.56
N GLU A 208 1.92 -13.65 -24.36
CA GLU A 208 2.08 -12.64 -25.44
C GLU A 208 2.53 -11.30 -24.84
N ALA A 209 2.00 -10.93 -23.66
CA ALA A 209 2.44 -9.78 -22.87
C ALA A 209 3.78 -9.99 -22.14
N ARG A 210 4.50 -11.10 -22.40
CA ARG A 210 5.80 -11.46 -21.79
C ARG A 210 5.77 -11.65 -20.27
N VAL A 211 4.62 -12.04 -19.73
CA VAL A 211 4.51 -12.40 -18.31
C VAL A 211 5.07 -13.81 -18.13
N LYS A 212 6.04 -13.96 -17.24
CA LYS A 212 6.53 -15.26 -16.79
C LYS A 212 5.48 -15.87 -15.85
N LEU A 213 5.10 -17.13 -16.11
CA LEU A 213 4.03 -17.82 -15.41
C LEU A 213 4.60 -18.95 -14.55
N ASN A 214 4.33 -18.90 -13.25
CA ASN A 214 4.59 -19.97 -12.29
C ASN A 214 3.25 -20.59 -11.93
N VAL A 215 3.05 -21.87 -12.18
CA VAL A 215 1.71 -22.47 -12.15
C VAL A 215 1.67 -23.71 -11.24
N ASP A 216 0.50 -24.00 -10.70
CA ASP A 216 0.26 -25.26 -10.01
C ASP A 216 0.17 -26.46 -10.97
N ALA A 217 0.05 -27.67 -10.44
CA ALA A 217 -0.02 -28.90 -11.22
C ALA A 217 -1.28 -29.01 -12.10
N ALA A 218 -2.39 -28.39 -11.71
CA ALA A 218 -3.64 -28.40 -12.47
C ALA A 218 -3.53 -27.49 -13.70
N VAL A 219 -3.05 -26.26 -13.49
CA VAL A 219 -2.77 -25.30 -14.59
C VAL A 219 -1.72 -25.84 -15.54
N ALA A 220 -0.67 -26.52 -15.04
CA ALA A 220 0.38 -27.12 -15.88
C ALA A 220 -0.18 -28.15 -16.88
N LYS A 221 -1.14 -28.98 -16.46
CA LYS A 221 -1.81 -29.94 -17.35
C LYS A 221 -2.62 -29.24 -18.45
N ILE A 222 -3.30 -28.13 -18.10
CA ILE A 222 -4.05 -27.33 -19.07
C ILE A 222 -3.08 -26.65 -20.05
N ALA A 223 -1.99 -26.07 -19.54
CA ALA A 223 -0.97 -25.43 -20.35
C ALA A 223 -0.33 -26.41 -21.34
N GLN A 224 0.03 -27.62 -20.89
CA GLN A 224 0.61 -28.69 -21.72
C GLN A 224 -0.31 -29.08 -22.88
N ARG A 225 -1.60 -29.25 -22.64
CA ARG A 225 -2.58 -29.59 -23.66
C ARG A 225 -2.75 -28.49 -24.72
N ASN A 226 -2.41 -27.25 -24.35
CA ASN A 226 -2.51 -26.08 -25.23
C ASN A 226 -1.13 -25.62 -25.77
N ASN A 227 -0.07 -26.42 -25.62
CA ASN A 227 1.30 -26.12 -26.05
C ASN A 227 1.83 -24.80 -25.48
N LEU A 228 1.49 -24.46 -24.25
CA LEU A 228 1.92 -23.26 -23.56
C LEU A 228 3.06 -23.63 -22.60
N ASP A 229 4.18 -22.90 -22.71
CA ASP A 229 5.33 -23.06 -21.83
C ASP A 229 5.11 -22.30 -20.51
N VAL A 230 5.24 -22.97 -19.39
CA VAL A 230 5.04 -22.46 -18.04
C VAL A 230 6.04 -23.10 -17.07
N SER A 231 6.32 -22.44 -15.94
CA SER A 231 7.16 -22.99 -14.87
C SER A 231 6.28 -23.55 -13.76
N ILE A 232 6.69 -24.67 -13.14
CA ILE A 232 5.98 -25.16 -11.93
C ILE A 232 6.33 -24.24 -10.77
N ALA A 233 5.30 -23.76 -10.06
CA ALA A 233 5.46 -22.97 -8.86
C ALA A 233 5.98 -23.82 -7.70
N ASN A 234 6.85 -23.24 -6.89
CA ASN A 234 7.26 -23.77 -5.58
C ASN A 234 6.58 -22.97 -4.46
N GLU A 235 6.72 -23.42 -3.22
CA GLU A 235 6.07 -22.79 -2.06
C GLU A 235 6.40 -21.29 -1.92
N ALA A 236 7.65 -20.89 -2.19
CA ALA A 236 8.07 -19.50 -2.08
C ALA A 236 7.38 -18.58 -3.10
N ASN A 237 6.97 -19.10 -4.26
CA ASN A 237 6.29 -18.30 -5.27
C ASN A 237 4.98 -17.68 -4.73
N TRP A 238 4.21 -18.44 -3.93
CA TRP A 238 2.89 -18.01 -3.44
C TRP A 238 2.94 -16.82 -2.47
N SER A 239 4.09 -16.58 -1.85
CA SER A 239 4.33 -15.46 -0.93
C SER A 239 5.22 -14.36 -1.52
N THR A 240 5.56 -14.46 -2.82
CA THR A 240 6.49 -13.52 -3.48
C THR A 240 5.75 -12.35 -4.12
N GLU A 241 6.15 -11.13 -3.78
CA GLU A 241 5.83 -9.91 -4.51
C GLU A 241 6.90 -9.69 -5.58
N TYR A 242 6.59 -10.02 -6.84
CA TYR A 242 7.58 -10.01 -7.93
C TYR A 242 7.97 -8.60 -8.37
N ASN A 243 7.03 -7.65 -8.31
CA ASN A 243 7.23 -6.29 -8.84
C ASN A 243 7.71 -6.27 -10.32
N ALA A 244 7.36 -7.28 -11.09
CA ALA A 244 7.80 -7.55 -12.45
C ALA A 244 6.69 -8.21 -13.28
N LEU A 245 6.94 -8.43 -14.57
CA LEU A 245 6.07 -9.23 -15.43
C LEU A 245 6.24 -10.73 -15.10
N GLU A 246 5.86 -11.09 -13.90
CA GLU A 246 5.86 -12.46 -13.38
C GLU A 246 4.61 -12.67 -12.52
N MET A 247 3.94 -13.82 -12.62
CA MET A 247 2.66 -14.08 -11.97
C MET A 247 2.51 -15.57 -11.66
N ASN A 248 1.89 -15.86 -10.51
CA ASN A 248 1.46 -17.21 -10.17
C ASN A 248 0.06 -17.47 -10.73
N VAL A 249 -0.24 -18.71 -11.09
CA VAL A 249 -1.59 -19.13 -11.51
C VAL A 249 -1.94 -20.46 -10.87
N ALA A 250 -3.11 -20.53 -10.25
CA ALA A 250 -3.61 -21.77 -9.63
C ALA A 250 -5.10 -21.99 -9.90
N VAL A 251 -5.49 -23.27 -9.92
CA VAL A 251 -6.90 -23.69 -9.90
C VAL A 251 -7.31 -23.99 -8.47
N VAL A 252 -8.46 -23.45 -8.05
CA VAL A 252 -8.98 -23.63 -6.69
C VAL A 252 -10.44 -24.08 -6.73
N PRO A 253 -10.91 -24.90 -5.75
CA PRO A 253 -12.30 -25.35 -5.72
C PRO A 253 -13.27 -24.29 -5.20
N SER A 254 -12.78 -23.30 -4.47
CA SER A 254 -13.52 -22.13 -3.94
C SER A 254 -12.53 -21.11 -3.37
N LEU A 255 -13.01 -19.92 -3.02
CA LEU A 255 -12.30 -19.00 -2.12
C LEU A 255 -12.51 -19.41 -0.67
#